data_7164ac3a8ecf39b454ad28b67a112500
#
_entry.id   7164ac3a8ecf39b454ad28b67a112500
#
_cell.length_a   1.000
_cell.length_b   1.000
_cell.length_c   1.000
_cell.angle_alpha   90.00
_cell.angle_beta   90.00
_cell.angle_gamma   90.00
#
_symmetry.space_group_name_H-M   'P 1'
#
loop_
_entity.id
_entity.type
_entity.pdbx_description
1 polymer ?
#
loop_
_entity_poly.entity_id
_entity_poly.type
_entity_poly.pdbx_seq_one_letter_code
_entity_poly.pdbx_strand_id
1 'polypeptide(L)'
;MASSTIVKIMSDKITPSMGLKTLLKISNVILLPLIGMVVFVALWAAVANNLETSLGKFPGPVAVLEQAVVLVEEHQAQTEKEAAFYERQELRNADRMAKDPSYEPNIRAFTGVPTFFDQIWTSLYTVGVGFFFASLIAVPLGIMCGLSKSAYAAINPLIQLFKPISPLAWLPLVTMVVSAVYVSDDPF
;
A
#
# COMPACT_ATOMS: atom_id res chain seq x y z
N MET A 1 22.63 -30.30 -61.51
CA MET A 1 22.04 -30.96 -60.30
C MET A 1 22.25 -30.24 -58.98
N ALA A 2 23.06 -29.17 -58.88
CA ALA A 2 23.33 -28.46 -57.62
C ALA A 2 22.32 -27.29 -57.29
N SER A 3 21.61 -26.80 -58.33
CA SER A 3 20.72 -25.63 -58.15
C SER A 3 19.38 -25.95 -57.45
N SER A 4 18.85 -27.17 -57.58
CA SER A 4 17.58 -27.58 -56.98
C SER A 4 17.70 -27.87 -55.47
N THR A 5 18.87 -28.23 -54.98
CA THR A 5 19.14 -28.53 -53.59
C THR A 5 19.23 -27.26 -52.73
N ILE A 6 19.84 -26.19 -53.30
CA ILE A 6 19.98 -24.91 -52.62
C ILE A 6 18.62 -24.21 -52.45
N VAL A 7 17.75 -24.26 -53.46
CA VAL A 7 16.38 -23.71 -53.39
C VAL A 7 15.54 -24.46 -52.36
N LYS A 8 15.70 -25.76 -52.20
CA LYS A 8 14.99 -26.57 -51.23
C LYS A 8 15.45 -26.28 -49.78
N ILE A 9 16.75 -26.03 -49.57
CA ILE A 9 17.32 -25.65 -48.26
C ILE A 9 16.93 -24.23 -47.84
N MET A 10 16.78 -23.30 -48.79
CA MET A 10 16.31 -21.95 -48.51
C MET A 10 14.79 -21.91 -48.25
N SER A 11 14.00 -22.79 -48.90
CA SER A 11 12.56 -22.88 -48.69
C SER A 11 12.20 -23.49 -47.32
N ASP A 12 13.01 -24.39 -46.77
CA ASP A 12 12.78 -25.00 -45.47
C ASP A 12 13.17 -24.12 -44.24
N LYS A 13 13.90 -23.01 -44.48
CA LYS A 13 14.28 -22.08 -43.40
C LYS A 13 13.29 -20.96 -43.13
N ILE A 14 12.23 -20.83 -43.92
CA ILE A 14 11.15 -19.88 -43.68
C ILE A 14 9.92 -20.68 -43.28
N THR A 15 9.98 -21.36 -42.13
CA THR A 15 8.79 -21.94 -41.54
C THR A 15 7.99 -20.85 -40.85
N PRO A 16 6.77 -20.52 -41.33
CA PRO A 16 5.89 -19.55 -40.65
C PRO A 16 5.43 -20.04 -39.27
N SER A 17 5.79 -21.26 -38.89
CA SER A 17 5.36 -21.88 -37.65
C SER A 17 6.03 -21.34 -36.38
N MET A 18 7.22 -20.72 -36.48
CA MET A 18 7.93 -20.24 -35.29
C MET A 18 7.33 -18.94 -34.77
N GLY A 19 6.91 -18.03 -35.65
CA GLY A 19 6.21 -16.80 -35.29
C GLY A 19 4.82 -17.08 -34.69
N LEU A 20 4.06 -18.00 -35.31
CA LEU A 20 2.73 -18.37 -34.83
C LEU A 20 2.76 -19.05 -33.45
N LYS A 21 3.72 -19.98 -33.24
CA LYS A 21 3.92 -20.63 -31.93
C LYS A 21 4.35 -19.65 -30.84
N THR A 22 5.17 -18.66 -31.18
CA THR A 22 5.59 -17.61 -30.25
C THR A 22 4.43 -16.66 -29.94
N LEU A 23 3.64 -16.29 -30.93
CA LEU A 23 2.42 -15.49 -30.75
C LEU A 23 1.37 -16.23 -29.90
N LEU A 24 1.14 -17.52 -30.14
CA LEU A 24 0.25 -18.34 -29.32
C LEU A 24 0.77 -18.52 -27.89
N LYS A 25 2.07 -18.63 -27.69
CA LYS A 25 2.68 -18.72 -26.36
C LYS A 25 2.53 -17.39 -25.58
N ILE A 26 2.77 -16.26 -26.24
CA ILE A 26 2.57 -14.91 -25.65
C ILE A 26 1.09 -14.69 -25.36
N SER A 27 0.20 -15.04 -26.31
CA SER A 27 -1.25 -14.98 -26.13
C SER A 27 -1.68 -15.78 -24.90
N ASN A 28 -1.21 -17.02 -24.74
CA ASN A 28 -1.57 -17.83 -23.58
C ASN A 28 -1.03 -17.26 -22.25
N VAL A 29 0.17 -16.68 -22.25
CA VAL A 29 0.77 -16.07 -21.05
C VAL A 29 -0.01 -14.84 -20.60
N ILE A 30 -0.62 -14.10 -21.50
CA ILE A 30 -1.39 -12.89 -21.18
C ILE A 30 -2.89 -13.21 -21.10
N LEU A 31 -3.41 -14.00 -22.02
CA LEU A 31 -4.85 -14.26 -22.14
C LEU A 31 -5.38 -15.13 -21.00
N LEU A 32 -4.62 -16.18 -20.58
CA LEU A 32 -5.06 -17.01 -19.46
C LEU A 32 -5.20 -16.23 -18.13
N PRO A 33 -4.22 -15.41 -17.70
CA PRO A 33 -4.40 -14.57 -16.50
C PRO A 33 -5.54 -13.57 -16.64
N LEU A 34 -5.73 -12.98 -17.83
CA LEU A 34 -6.84 -12.08 -18.12
C LEU A 34 -8.20 -12.78 -17.98
N ILE A 35 -8.33 -13.97 -18.57
CA ILE A 35 -9.56 -14.78 -18.42
C ILE A 35 -9.79 -15.12 -16.95
N GLY A 36 -8.74 -15.54 -16.23
CA GLY A 36 -8.84 -15.81 -14.79
C GLY A 36 -9.31 -14.60 -13.99
N MET A 37 -8.80 -13.42 -14.30
CA MET A 37 -9.21 -12.17 -13.65
C MET A 37 -10.66 -11.81 -13.99
N VAL A 38 -11.09 -11.95 -15.24
CA VAL A 38 -12.48 -11.71 -15.66
C VAL A 38 -13.42 -12.67 -14.94
N VAL A 39 -13.08 -13.96 -14.89
CA VAL A 39 -13.89 -14.97 -14.17
C VAL A 39 -13.96 -14.62 -12.68
N PHE A 40 -12.85 -14.25 -12.06
CA PHE A 40 -12.84 -13.82 -10.66
C PHE A 40 -13.77 -12.62 -10.42
N VAL A 41 -13.65 -11.57 -11.24
CA VAL A 41 -14.50 -10.37 -11.11
C VAL A 41 -15.98 -10.70 -11.35
N ALA A 42 -16.28 -11.57 -12.30
CA ALA A 42 -17.66 -12.02 -12.57
C ALA A 42 -18.24 -12.82 -11.38
N LEU A 43 -17.45 -13.73 -10.81
CA LEU A 43 -17.86 -14.48 -9.60
C LEU A 43 -18.05 -13.54 -8.41
N TRP A 44 -17.14 -12.60 -8.19
CA TRP A 44 -17.29 -11.59 -7.14
C TRP A 44 -18.55 -10.75 -7.34
N ALA A 45 -18.83 -10.27 -8.55
CA ALA A 45 -20.04 -9.52 -8.85
C ALA A 45 -21.31 -10.37 -8.59
N ALA A 46 -21.30 -11.65 -8.98
CA ALA A 46 -22.43 -12.55 -8.73
C ALA A 46 -22.66 -12.78 -7.23
N VAL A 47 -21.59 -12.99 -6.47
CA VAL A 47 -21.66 -13.16 -5.01
C VAL A 47 -22.14 -11.88 -4.33
N ALA A 48 -21.59 -10.72 -4.72
CA ALA A 48 -21.96 -9.42 -4.15
C ALA A 48 -23.43 -9.07 -4.36
N ASN A 49 -23.99 -9.41 -5.53
CA ASN A 49 -25.40 -9.15 -5.83
C ASN A 49 -26.39 -10.03 -5.02
N ASN A 50 -25.91 -11.18 -4.52
CA ASN A 50 -26.75 -12.13 -3.79
C ASN A 50 -26.52 -12.09 -2.27
N LEU A 51 -25.53 -11.31 -1.78
CA LEU A 51 -25.23 -11.21 -0.35
C LEU A 51 -25.78 -9.90 0.22
N GLU A 52 -26.77 -10.04 1.10
CA GLU A 52 -27.21 -8.97 1.98
C GLU A 52 -26.65 -9.20 3.37
N THR A 53 -25.95 -8.22 3.90
CA THR A 53 -25.40 -8.27 5.26
C THR A 53 -26.16 -7.33 6.18
N SER A 54 -26.01 -7.50 7.49
CA SER A 54 -26.60 -6.59 8.49
C SER A 54 -26.11 -5.14 8.37
N LEU A 55 -25.02 -4.91 7.63
CA LEU A 55 -24.42 -3.58 7.35
C LEU A 55 -24.84 -3.03 5.98
N GLY A 56 -25.71 -3.75 5.23
CA GLY A 56 -26.12 -3.39 3.87
C GLY A 56 -25.66 -4.40 2.81
N LYS A 57 -25.78 -4.01 1.54
CA LYS A 57 -25.34 -4.84 0.42
C LYS A 57 -23.82 -4.95 0.40
N PHE A 58 -23.32 -6.16 0.18
CA PHE A 58 -21.87 -6.38 0.03
C PHE A 58 -21.37 -5.65 -1.25
N PRO A 59 -20.29 -4.84 -1.16
CA PRO A 59 -19.84 -4.05 -2.30
C PRO A 59 -19.30 -4.94 -3.42
N GLY A 60 -19.90 -4.78 -4.60
CA GLY A 60 -19.43 -5.41 -5.83
C GLY A 60 -18.28 -4.61 -6.49
N PRO A 61 -17.67 -5.15 -7.55
CA PRO A 61 -16.52 -4.52 -8.20
C PRO A 61 -16.83 -3.11 -8.74
N VAL A 62 -18.04 -2.87 -9.22
CA VAL A 62 -18.46 -1.54 -9.70
C VAL A 62 -18.55 -0.56 -8.54
N ALA A 63 -19.20 -0.95 -7.44
CA ALA A 63 -19.32 -0.10 -6.26
C ALA A 63 -17.95 0.28 -5.66
N VAL A 64 -16.98 -0.63 -5.72
CA VAL A 64 -15.60 -0.34 -5.29
C VAL A 64 -14.93 0.69 -6.19
N LEU A 65 -15.13 0.61 -7.50
CA LEU A 65 -14.60 1.61 -8.45
C LEU A 65 -15.26 2.99 -8.26
N GLU A 66 -16.57 3.02 -8.07
CA GLU A 66 -17.31 4.26 -7.76
C GLU A 66 -16.78 4.89 -6.45
N GLN A 67 -16.63 4.08 -5.42
CA GLN A 67 -16.08 4.57 -4.15
C GLN A 67 -14.63 5.06 -4.29
N ALA A 68 -13.81 4.42 -5.13
CA ALA A 68 -12.44 4.89 -5.39
C ALA A 68 -12.44 6.29 -6.04
N VAL A 69 -13.38 6.57 -6.94
CA VAL A 69 -13.54 7.92 -7.53
C VAL A 69 -13.92 8.93 -6.46
N VAL A 70 -14.90 8.59 -5.62
CA VAL A 70 -15.34 9.46 -4.50
C VAL A 70 -14.17 9.79 -3.56
N LEU A 71 -13.33 8.80 -3.22
CA LEU A 71 -12.15 9.03 -2.36
C LEU A 71 -11.14 10.00 -2.99
N VAL A 72 -10.97 9.95 -4.32
CA VAL A 72 -10.11 10.91 -5.03
C VAL A 72 -10.72 12.31 -5.01
N GLU A 73 -12.02 12.44 -5.25
CA GLU A 73 -12.73 13.71 -5.20
C GLU A 73 -12.71 14.33 -3.80
N GLU A 74 -12.92 13.52 -2.76
CA GLU A 74 -12.79 13.96 -1.36
C GLU A 74 -11.39 14.48 -1.05
N HIS A 75 -10.35 13.79 -1.52
CA HIS A 75 -8.97 14.23 -1.33
C HIS A 75 -8.70 15.57 -2.01
N GLN A 76 -9.14 15.74 -3.26
CA GLN A 76 -9.01 17.00 -3.98
C GLN A 76 -9.75 18.13 -3.28
N ALA A 77 -11.00 17.89 -2.90
CA ALA A 77 -11.80 18.89 -2.18
C ALA A 77 -11.18 19.29 -0.84
N GLN A 78 -10.55 18.35 -0.13
CA GLN A 78 -9.88 18.63 1.14
C GLN A 78 -8.59 19.43 0.94
N THR A 79 -7.81 19.11 -0.09
CA THR A 79 -6.60 19.83 -0.47
C THR A 79 -6.92 21.28 -0.89
N GLU A 80 -8.01 21.49 -1.63
CA GLU A 80 -8.48 22.83 -1.98
C GLU A 80 -8.90 23.65 -0.74
N LYS A 81 -9.60 23.01 0.21
CA LYS A 81 -9.98 23.67 1.48
C LYS A 81 -8.76 24.06 2.29
N GLU A 82 -7.75 23.20 2.34
CA GLU A 82 -6.50 23.46 3.02
C GLU A 82 -5.75 24.64 2.38
N ALA A 83 -5.59 24.64 1.06
CA ALA A 83 -4.97 25.73 0.31
C ALA A 83 -5.69 27.06 0.56
N ALA A 84 -7.02 27.07 0.43
CA ALA A 84 -7.82 28.25 0.70
C ALA A 84 -7.78 28.70 2.17
N PHE A 85 -7.55 27.80 3.12
CA PHE A 85 -7.37 28.16 4.53
C PHE A 85 -6.04 28.88 4.75
N TYR A 86 -4.94 28.41 4.19
CA TYR A 86 -3.64 29.08 4.31
C TYR A 86 -3.61 30.41 3.57
N GLU A 87 -4.18 30.48 2.37
CA GLU A 87 -4.31 31.75 1.64
C GLU A 87 -5.06 32.82 2.47
N ARG A 88 -6.18 32.44 3.06
CA ARG A 88 -6.92 33.37 3.96
C ARG A 88 -6.14 33.75 5.21
N GLN A 89 -5.27 32.87 5.73
CA GLN A 89 -4.38 33.22 6.84
C GLN A 89 -3.31 34.23 6.43
N GLU A 90 -2.69 33.99 5.28
CA GLU A 90 -1.67 34.88 4.74
C GLU A 90 -2.24 36.30 4.50
N LEU A 91 -3.38 36.39 3.84
CA LEU A 91 -4.07 37.68 3.61
C LEU A 91 -4.39 38.39 4.90
N ARG A 92 -4.91 37.69 5.92
CA ARG A 92 -5.19 38.29 7.24
C ARG A 92 -3.93 38.74 7.96
N ASN A 93 -2.86 37.95 7.90
CA ASN A 93 -1.61 38.30 8.55
C ASN A 93 -0.97 39.51 7.84
N ALA A 94 -0.99 39.53 6.51
CA ALA A 94 -0.50 40.68 5.72
C ALA A 94 -1.26 41.98 6.04
N ASP A 95 -2.61 41.93 6.13
CA ASP A 95 -3.43 43.09 6.48
C ASP A 95 -3.14 43.58 7.92
N ARG A 96 -2.91 42.67 8.86
CA ARG A 96 -2.55 43.02 10.24
C ARG A 96 -1.14 43.59 10.35
N MET A 97 -0.18 43.02 9.66
CA MET A 97 1.20 43.53 9.62
C MET A 97 1.26 44.93 8.99
N ALA A 98 0.41 45.21 7.99
CA ALA A 98 0.33 46.51 7.38
C ALA A 98 -0.24 47.59 8.33
N LYS A 99 -1.11 47.19 9.30
CA LYS A 99 -1.72 48.06 10.28
C LYS A 99 -0.88 48.22 11.55
N ASP A 100 -0.17 47.17 11.92
CA ASP A 100 0.68 47.12 13.14
C ASP A 100 2.00 46.39 12.80
N PRO A 101 3.11 47.12 12.60
CA PRO A 101 4.42 46.56 12.30
C PRO A 101 4.98 45.67 13.42
N SER A 102 4.44 45.72 14.62
CA SER A 102 4.85 44.88 15.77
C SER A 102 4.08 43.57 15.84
N TYR A 103 3.12 43.33 14.94
CA TYR A 103 2.31 42.13 14.93
C TYR A 103 3.14 40.92 14.46
N GLU A 104 3.24 39.88 15.28
CA GLU A 104 3.82 38.58 14.89
C GLU A 104 2.75 37.72 14.19
N PRO A 105 3.02 37.27 12.95
CA PRO A 105 2.07 36.45 12.21
C PRO A 105 1.83 35.10 12.90
N ASN A 106 0.58 34.80 13.20
CA ASN A 106 0.18 33.53 13.76
C ASN A 106 -0.29 32.59 12.64
N ILE A 107 0.48 31.51 12.38
CA ILE A 107 0.14 30.46 11.42
C ILE A 107 -0.42 29.28 12.20
N ARG A 108 -1.73 29.06 12.06
CA ARG A 108 -2.41 27.90 12.65
C ARG A 108 -2.39 26.74 11.65
N ALA A 109 -2.12 25.54 12.14
CA ALA A 109 -2.23 24.33 11.32
C ALA A 109 -3.69 24.10 10.90
N PHE A 110 -3.87 23.60 9.69
CA PHE A 110 -5.18 23.19 9.22
C PHE A 110 -5.63 21.93 9.97
N THR A 111 -6.81 21.96 10.57
CA THR A 111 -7.40 20.85 11.33
C THR A 111 -8.53 20.18 10.54
N GLY A 112 -8.33 19.93 9.27
CA GLY A 112 -9.27 19.19 8.44
C GLY A 112 -9.32 17.70 8.75
N VAL A 113 -10.38 17.03 8.31
CA VAL A 113 -10.47 15.57 8.42
C VAL A 113 -9.43 14.93 7.49
N PRO A 114 -8.57 14.04 8.01
CA PRO A 114 -7.58 13.38 7.18
C PRO A 114 -8.27 12.49 6.13
N THR A 115 -7.86 12.63 4.89
CA THR A 115 -8.39 11.84 3.78
C THR A 115 -7.88 10.41 3.81
N PHE A 116 -8.51 9.54 3.02
CA PHE A 116 -8.05 8.14 2.89
C PHE A 116 -6.59 8.04 2.44
N PHE A 117 -6.15 8.93 1.55
CA PHE A 117 -4.75 8.96 1.09
C PHE A 117 -3.79 9.40 2.19
N ASP A 118 -4.18 10.34 3.04
CA ASP A 118 -3.37 10.76 4.20
C ASP A 118 -3.24 9.62 5.20
N GLN A 119 -4.32 8.86 5.42
CA GLN A 119 -4.30 7.68 6.28
C GLN A 119 -3.41 6.57 5.73
N ILE A 120 -3.45 6.32 4.40
CA ILE A 120 -2.53 5.37 3.74
C ILE A 120 -1.09 5.82 3.94
N TRP A 121 -0.79 7.10 3.68
CA TRP A 121 0.58 7.61 3.81
C TRP A 121 1.09 7.50 5.24
N THR A 122 0.30 7.90 6.21
CA THR A 122 0.64 7.80 7.64
C THR A 122 0.87 6.34 8.05
N SER A 123 0.02 5.44 7.58
CA SER A 123 0.15 4.00 7.85
C SER A 123 1.41 3.43 7.20
N LEU A 124 1.68 3.76 5.94
CA LEU A 124 2.89 3.31 5.24
C LEU A 124 4.17 3.82 5.92
N TYR A 125 4.17 5.10 6.30
CA TYR A 125 5.29 5.71 7.00
C TYR A 125 5.54 5.02 8.35
N THR A 126 4.50 4.83 9.15
CA THR A 126 4.59 4.18 10.47
C THR A 126 5.09 2.75 10.35
N VAL A 127 4.49 1.96 9.42
CA VAL A 127 4.92 0.58 9.16
C VAL A 127 6.34 0.53 8.60
N GLY A 128 6.68 1.44 7.69
CA GLY A 128 8.02 1.53 7.09
C GLY A 128 9.10 1.82 8.13
N VAL A 129 8.86 2.78 9.01
CA VAL A 129 9.77 3.13 10.11
C VAL A 129 9.91 1.95 11.09
N GLY A 130 8.78 1.35 11.49
CA GLY A 130 8.80 0.17 12.37
C GLY A 130 9.56 -1.01 11.74
N PHE A 131 9.32 -1.29 10.47
CA PHE A 131 10.01 -2.34 9.72
C PHE A 131 11.51 -2.07 9.60
N PHE A 132 11.89 -0.82 9.35
CA PHE A 132 13.30 -0.43 9.27
C PHE A 132 14.03 -0.72 10.59
N PHE A 133 13.50 -0.26 11.73
CA PHE A 133 14.12 -0.50 13.02
C PHE A 133 14.12 -1.99 13.42
N ALA A 134 13.02 -2.69 13.16
CA ALA A 134 12.94 -4.12 13.39
C ALA A 134 13.98 -4.88 12.57
N SER A 135 14.15 -4.54 11.28
CA SER A 135 15.13 -5.16 10.40
C SER A 135 16.56 -4.84 10.81
N LEU A 136 16.83 -3.61 11.25
CA LEU A 136 18.15 -3.17 11.75
C LEU A 136 18.64 -4.01 12.93
N ILE A 137 17.71 -4.49 13.75
CA ILE A 137 18.01 -5.36 14.90
C ILE A 137 17.99 -6.83 14.50
N ALA A 138 16.94 -7.26 13.78
CA ALA A 138 16.71 -8.67 13.49
C ALA A 138 17.75 -9.26 12.52
N VAL A 139 18.20 -8.48 11.51
CA VAL A 139 19.15 -8.96 10.51
C VAL A 139 20.52 -9.26 11.13
N PRO A 140 21.16 -8.37 11.92
CA PRO A 140 22.43 -8.69 12.59
C PRO A 140 22.28 -9.86 13.58
N LEU A 141 21.21 -9.89 14.36
CA LEU A 141 20.96 -10.99 15.28
C LEU A 141 20.77 -12.32 14.54
N GLY A 142 20.04 -12.30 13.42
CA GLY A 142 19.84 -13.48 12.59
C GLY A 142 21.16 -14.01 11.98
N ILE A 143 22.02 -13.11 11.49
CA ILE A 143 23.34 -13.46 10.98
C ILE A 143 24.21 -14.04 12.11
N MET A 144 24.23 -13.40 13.27
CA MET A 144 25.00 -13.86 14.43
C MET A 144 24.55 -15.26 14.88
N CYS A 145 23.24 -15.51 14.96
CA CYS A 145 22.69 -16.83 15.27
C CYS A 145 22.99 -17.88 14.20
N GLY A 146 23.00 -17.47 12.92
CA GLY A 146 23.32 -18.39 11.82
C GLY A 146 24.79 -18.79 11.75
N LEU A 147 25.69 -17.90 12.15
CA LEU A 147 27.13 -18.14 12.12
C LEU A 147 27.68 -18.79 13.41
N SER A 148 27.01 -18.62 14.54
CA SER A 148 27.49 -19.07 15.85
C SER A 148 26.49 -19.98 16.56
N LYS A 149 26.88 -21.25 16.75
CA LYS A 149 26.08 -22.23 17.49
C LYS A 149 25.84 -21.80 18.95
N SER A 150 26.82 -21.13 19.57
CA SER A 150 26.70 -20.63 20.94
C SER A 150 25.72 -19.44 21.03
N ALA A 151 25.76 -18.51 20.07
CA ALA A 151 24.81 -17.42 20.00
C ALA A 151 23.38 -17.94 19.76
N TYR A 152 23.21 -18.89 18.84
CA TYR A 152 21.93 -19.55 18.62
C TYR A 152 21.41 -20.23 19.89
N ALA A 153 22.25 -21.00 20.58
CA ALA A 153 21.85 -21.69 21.82
C ALA A 153 21.41 -20.72 22.94
N ALA A 154 22.06 -19.55 23.00
CA ALA A 154 21.70 -18.51 23.98
C ALA A 154 20.36 -17.82 23.66
N ILE A 155 20.09 -17.55 22.38
CA ILE A 155 18.89 -16.80 21.95
C ILE A 155 17.69 -17.73 21.69
N ASN A 156 17.92 -19.00 21.36
CA ASN A 156 16.89 -19.95 21.01
C ASN A 156 15.75 -20.10 22.07
N PRO A 157 16.00 -20.09 23.39
CA PRO A 157 14.91 -20.13 24.38
C PRO A 157 13.94 -18.96 24.24
N LEU A 158 14.45 -17.74 23.95
CA LEU A 158 13.62 -16.56 23.72
C LEU A 158 12.81 -16.70 22.42
N ILE A 159 13.44 -17.19 21.35
CA ILE A 159 12.75 -17.44 20.08
C ILE A 159 11.60 -18.44 20.29
N GLN A 160 11.84 -19.52 21.03
CA GLN A 160 10.82 -20.53 21.31
C GLN A 160 9.68 -19.98 22.16
N LEU A 161 9.96 -19.05 23.07
CA LEU A 161 8.95 -18.40 23.90
C LEU A 161 8.05 -17.49 23.08
N PHE A 162 8.63 -16.69 22.15
CA PHE A 162 7.86 -15.71 21.35
C PHE A 162 7.25 -16.28 20.09
N LYS A 163 7.79 -17.36 19.54
CA LYS A 163 7.31 -17.99 18.30
C LYS A 163 5.82 -18.38 18.30
N PRO A 164 5.25 -18.97 19.38
CA PRO A 164 3.84 -19.35 19.40
C PRO A 164 2.87 -18.17 19.61
N ILE A 165 3.39 -16.98 19.96
CA ILE A 165 2.54 -15.82 20.24
C ILE A 165 2.16 -15.15 18.90
N SER A 166 0.85 -15.08 18.63
CA SER A 166 0.35 -14.37 17.44
C SER A 166 0.73 -12.88 17.49
N PRO A 167 1.17 -12.28 16.40
CA PRO A 167 1.40 -10.83 16.32
C PRO A 167 0.21 -9.99 16.77
N LEU A 168 -1.04 -10.47 16.55
CA LEU A 168 -2.26 -9.80 17.00
C LEU A 168 -2.40 -9.79 18.53
N ALA A 169 -1.84 -10.78 19.23
CA ALA A 169 -1.88 -10.82 20.69
C ALA A 169 -0.95 -9.77 21.33
N TRP A 170 0.05 -9.27 20.59
CA TRP A 170 0.94 -8.21 21.04
C TRP A 170 0.28 -6.84 21.03
N LEU A 171 -0.74 -6.62 20.17
CA LEU A 171 -1.36 -5.31 20.01
C LEU A 171 -1.91 -4.73 21.32
N PRO A 172 -2.72 -5.46 22.13
CA PRO A 172 -3.21 -4.95 23.40
C PRO A 172 -2.08 -4.67 24.41
N LEU A 173 -1.04 -5.53 24.44
CA LEU A 173 0.10 -5.34 25.34
C LEU A 173 0.89 -4.08 24.98
N VAL A 174 1.18 -3.90 23.71
CA VAL A 174 1.92 -2.72 23.24
C VAL A 174 1.11 -1.45 23.46
N THR A 175 -0.19 -1.47 23.17
CA THR A 175 -1.05 -0.29 23.41
C THR A 175 -1.13 0.06 24.89
N MET A 176 -1.23 -0.92 25.81
CA MET A 176 -1.19 -0.67 27.26
C MET A 176 0.13 -0.05 27.70
N VAL A 177 1.27 -0.56 27.23
CA VAL A 177 2.60 -0.03 27.56
C VAL A 177 2.76 1.39 27.01
N VAL A 178 2.39 1.62 25.74
CA VAL A 178 2.47 2.93 25.12
C VAL A 178 1.57 3.93 25.83
N SER A 179 0.33 3.57 26.15
CA SER A 179 -0.61 4.44 26.91
C SER A 179 -0.10 4.75 28.32
N ALA A 180 0.62 3.84 28.95
CA ALA A 180 1.18 4.05 30.29
C ALA A 180 2.40 4.99 30.28
N VAL A 181 3.16 5.02 29.17
CA VAL A 181 4.38 5.84 29.02
C VAL A 181 4.04 7.20 28.41
N TYR A 182 3.14 7.24 27.46
CA TYR A 182 2.62 8.46 26.85
C TYR A 182 1.34 8.89 27.58
N VAL A 183 1.49 9.64 28.65
CA VAL A 183 0.40 10.46 29.15
C VAL A 183 0.29 11.63 28.17
N SER A 184 -0.62 11.55 27.22
CA SER A 184 -0.94 12.67 26.36
C SER A 184 -1.61 13.73 27.23
N ASP A 185 -1.00 14.92 27.34
CA ASP A 185 -1.59 16.09 28.02
C ASP A 185 -2.74 16.71 27.18
N ASP A 186 -3.05 16.14 26.02
CA ASP A 186 -4.16 16.54 25.16
C ASP A 186 -5.34 15.55 25.34
N PRO A 187 -6.36 15.91 26.12
CA PRO A 187 -7.63 15.20 26.12
C PRO A 187 -8.33 15.47 24.79
N PHE A 188 -8.72 14.40 24.07
CA PHE A 188 -9.53 14.41 22.86
C PHE A 188 -10.74 15.33 22.96
#